data_a3de8127d8e2b060fbae315e8967cf92
#
_entry.id   a3de8127d8e2b060fbae315e8967cf92
#
_cell.length_a   1.000
_cell.length_b   1.000
_cell.length_c   1.000
_cell.angle_alpha   90.00
_cell.angle_beta   90.00
_cell.angle_gamma   90.00
#
_symmetry.space_group_name_H-M   'P 1'
#
loop_
_entity.id
_entity.type
_entity.pdbx_description
1 polymer ?
#
loop_
_entity_poly.entity_id
_entity_poly.type
_entity_poly.pdbx_seq_one_letter_code
_entity_poly.pdbx_strand_id
1 'polypeptide(L)'
;QFLLRTHEDGYTVLEAKSADLMGNVARQKLDDELATAQANLDRREHNDVGVAVLDTDQFTHRFDFPPTTLLLDELHYVERDDDAFLTVGVGMDELYLRSSQPLDVRAVADAAAAAAPEADVTARGIREGRIEFLSGRRAAAREAVIEAAIAQLS
;
A
#
# COMPACT_ATOMS: atom_id res chain seq x y z
N GLN A 1 19.10 3.75 15.75
CA GLN A 1 19.52 4.75 16.02
C GLN A 1 19.77 4.93 17.39
N PHE A 2 19.03 4.61 18.35
CA PHE A 2 19.45 4.84 19.61
C PHE A 2 20.57 3.96 19.97
N LEU A 3 20.91 2.96 19.28
CA LEU A 3 22.10 2.25 19.55
C LEU A 3 23.30 3.07 19.55
N LEU A 4 23.25 4.13 18.76
CA LEU A 4 24.43 4.90 18.63
C LEU A 4 24.76 5.75 19.78
N ARG A 5 23.92 5.90 20.73
CA ARG A 5 24.28 6.76 21.72
C ARG A 5 24.80 6.16 22.82
N THR A 6 25.17 5.42 22.93
CA THR A 6 25.58 4.97 23.82
C THR A 6 26.50 4.87 24.46
N HIS A 7 26.81 4.54 25.23
CA HIS A 7 27.79 4.66 25.84
C HIS A 7 27.85 3.78 26.82
N GLU A 8 28.29 3.71 27.53
CA GLU A 8 28.87 3.08 28.29
C GLU A 8 28.15 2.57 29.43
N ASP A 9 27.08 2.83 29.85
CA ASP A 9 26.55 2.32 31.07
C ASP A 9 25.64 1.17 30.79
N GLY A 10 25.37 0.31 31.76
CA GLY A 10 24.55 -0.86 31.60
C GLY A 10 23.11 -0.56 31.28
N TYR A 11 22.65 0.58 31.69
CA TYR A 11 21.28 1.00 31.40
C TYR A 11 21.10 1.20 29.91
N THR A 12 22.04 1.82 29.24
CA THR A 12 21.99 2.03 27.81
C THR A 12 21.98 0.70 27.05
N VAL A 13 22.78 -0.26 27.53
CA VAL A 13 22.80 -1.58 26.90
C VAL A 13 21.46 -2.28 27.04
N LEU A 14 20.79 -2.15 28.17
CA LEU A 14 19.48 -2.76 28.37
C LEU A 14 18.44 -2.11 27.48
N GLU A 15 18.50 -0.81 27.29
CA GLU A 15 17.59 -0.13 26.39
C GLU A 15 17.75 -0.65 24.97
N ALA A 16 18.99 -0.81 24.51
CA ALA A 16 19.24 -1.29 23.17
C ALA A 16 18.68 -2.70 22.97
N LYS A 17 18.89 -3.60 23.95
CA LYS A 17 18.37 -4.96 23.85
C LYS A 17 16.85 -4.99 23.85
N SER A 18 16.23 -4.16 24.67
CA SER A 18 14.79 -4.10 24.73
C SER A 18 14.22 -3.61 23.41
N ALA A 19 14.84 -2.62 22.79
CA ALA A 19 14.40 -2.10 21.51
C ALA A 19 14.57 -3.12 20.39
N ASP A 20 15.65 -3.90 20.40
CA ASP A 20 15.86 -4.95 19.43
C ASP A 20 14.78 -6.02 19.54
N LEU A 21 14.40 -6.38 20.75
CA LEU A 21 13.35 -7.37 20.95
C LEU A 21 12.01 -6.85 20.44
N MET A 22 11.68 -5.59 20.71
CA MET A 22 10.44 -5.01 20.19
C MET A 22 10.46 -4.90 18.67
N GLY A 23 11.61 -4.59 18.07
CA GLY A 23 11.75 -4.56 16.63
C GLY A 23 11.52 -5.93 16.01
N ASN A 24 12.00 -6.99 16.67
CA ASN A 24 11.80 -8.35 16.18
C ASN A 24 10.33 -8.76 16.25
N VAL A 25 9.63 -8.37 17.32
CA VAL A 25 8.19 -8.66 17.46
C VAL A 25 7.40 -7.93 16.38
N ALA A 26 7.71 -6.66 16.13
CA ALA A 26 7.04 -5.89 15.09
C ALA A 26 7.31 -6.49 13.70
N ARG A 27 8.55 -6.93 13.45
CA ARG A 27 8.91 -7.55 12.17
C ARG A 27 8.15 -8.86 11.96
N GLN A 28 8.03 -9.67 13.02
CA GLN A 28 7.29 -10.92 12.95
C GLN A 28 5.82 -10.66 12.62
N LYS A 29 5.21 -9.67 13.25
CA LYS A 29 3.83 -9.33 12.98
C LYS A 29 3.64 -8.84 11.56
N LEU A 30 4.57 -8.02 11.05
CA LEU A 30 4.52 -7.56 9.66
C LEU A 30 4.63 -8.74 8.71
N ASP A 31 5.55 -9.67 8.96
CA ASP A 31 5.74 -10.83 8.11
C ASP A 31 4.49 -11.72 8.10
N ASP A 32 3.84 -11.90 9.24
CA ASP A 32 2.61 -12.69 9.33
C ASP A 32 1.46 -12.04 8.54
N GLU A 33 1.31 -10.73 8.67
CA GLU A 33 0.26 -10.01 7.94
C GLU A 33 0.56 -9.98 6.45
N LEU A 34 1.83 -9.88 6.08
CA LEU A 34 2.25 -9.92 4.69
C LEU A 34 1.91 -11.26 4.05
N ALA A 35 2.16 -12.36 4.75
CA ALA A 35 1.85 -13.69 4.26
C ALA A 35 0.34 -13.85 4.07
N THR A 36 -0.46 -13.35 5.00
CA THR A 36 -1.91 -13.40 4.90
C THR A 36 -2.41 -12.56 3.72
N ALA A 37 -1.83 -11.37 3.54
CA ALA A 37 -2.19 -10.51 2.42
C ALA A 37 -1.86 -11.17 1.09
N GLN A 38 -0.70 -11.79 0.97
CA GLN A 38 -0.30 -12.49 -0.26
C GLN A 38 -1.26 -13.63 -0.61
N ALA A 39 -1.77 -14.33 0.39
CA ALA A 39 -2.70 -15.42 0.18
C ALA A 39 -4.09 -14.94 -0.30
N ASN A 40 -4.38 -13.66 -0.11
CA ASN A 40 -5.68 -13.09 -0.45
C ASN A 40 -5.64 -12.02 -1.54
N LEU A 41 -4.51 -11.92 -2.25
CA LEU A 41 -4.40 -10.95 -3.34
C LEU A 41 -5.21 -11.39 -4.56
N ASP A 42 -5.82 -10.42 -5.21
CA ASP A 42 -6.41 -10.61 -6.53
C ASP A 42 -5.32 -10.18 -7.53
N ARG A 43 -4.74 -11.15 -8.21
CA ARG A 43 -3.67 -10.90 -9.18
C ARG A 43 -4.25 -10.94 -10.57
N ARG A 44 -3.91 -9.91 -11.35
CA ARG A 44 -4.36 -9.79 -12.74
C ARG A 44 -3.22 -9.36 -13.63
N GLU A 45 -3.36 -9.58 -14.92
CA GLU A 45 -2.44 -9.02 -15.88
C GLU A 45 -3.26 -8.41 -17.00
N HIS A 46 -2.95 -7.20 -17.40
CA HIS A 46 -3.68 -6.52 -18.45
C HIS A 46 -2.74 -5.59 -19.20
N ASN A 47 -2.67 -5.71 -20.51
CA ASN A 47 -1.77 -4.93 -21.37
C ASN A 47 -0.31 -4.99 -20.89
N ASP A 48 0.13 -6.18 -20.52
CA ASP A 48 1.48 -6.44 -20.04
C ASP A 48 1.80 -5.72 -18.73
N VAL A 49 0.80 -5.28 -17.99
CA VAL A 49 0.98 -4.70 -16.64
C VAL A 49 0.44 -5.71 -15.63
N GLY A 50 1.29 -6.14 -14.71
CA GLY A 50 0.85 -6.97 -13.59
C GLY A 50 0.17 -6.13 -12.54
N VAL A 51 -0.93 -6.61 -11.99
CA VAL A 51 -1.69 -5.88 -10.97
C VAL A 51 -1.99 -6.80 -9.81
N ALA A 52 -1.70 -6.33 -8.59
CA ALA A 52 -2.09 -7.01 -7.38
C ALA A 52 -3.03 -6.11 -6.60
N VAL A 53 -4.21 -6.58 -6.27
CA VAL A 53 -5.24 -5.81 -5.58
C VAL A 53 -5.51 -6.44 -4.23
N LEU A 54 -5.41 -5.65 -3.17
CA LEU A 54 -5.68 -6.09 -1.81
C LEU A 54 -6.82 -5.28 -1.21
N ASP A 55 -7.78 -5.97 -0.61
CA ASP A 55 -8.81 -5.31 0.19
C ASP A 55 -8.22 -5.03 1.56
N THR A 56 -7.85 -3.80 1.81
CA THR A 56 -7.13 -3.44 3.02
C THR A 56 -8.00 -3.46 4.27
N ASP A 57 -9.31 -3.34 4.13
CA ASP A 57 -10.20 -3.36 5.29
C ASP A 57 -10.19 -4.71 6.01
N GLN A 58 -9.81 -5.76 5.33
CA GLN A 58 -9.77 -7.08 5.93
C GLN A 58 -8.49 -7.36 6.69
N PHE A 59 -7.44 -6.57 6.44
CA PHE A 59 -6.12 -6.88 6.96
C PHE A 59 -5.53 -5.83 7.87
N THR A 60 -6.03 -4.62 7.84
CA THR A 60 -5.46 -3.57 8.67
C THR A 60 -6.57 -2.93 9.49
N HIS A 61 -6.51 -3.12 10.78
CA HIS A 61 -7.42 -2.45 11.67
C HIS A 61 -6.77 -1.15 12.12
N ARG A 62 -7.58 -0.12 12.26
CA ARG A 62 -7.11 1.23 12.42
C ARG A 62 -6.08 1.46 13.53
N PHE A 63 -6.08 0.66 14.55
CA PHE A 63 -5.16 0.84 15.65
C PHE A 63 -4.09 -0.23 15.72
N ASP A 64 -4.04 -1.13 14.75
CA ASP A 64 -3.11 -2.23 14.80
C ASP A 64 -1.89 -1.97 13.94
N PHE A 65 -0.83 -2.64 14.26
CA PHE A 65 0.36 -2.71 13.43
C PHE A 65 0.23 -3.96 12.54
N PRO A 66 0.57 -3.91 11.27
CA PRO A 66 1.22 -2.79 10.58
C PRO A 66 0.21 -1.78 10.02
N PRO A 67 0.62 -0.51 9.87
CA PRO A 67 -0.21 0.45 9.15
C PRO A 67 -0.41 0.03 7.70
N THR A 68 -1.53 0.44 7.13
CA THR A 68 -1.87 0.09 5.74
C THR A 68 -0.77 0.45 4.76
N THR A 69 -0.19 1.63 4.87
CA THR A 69 0.84 2.08 3.94
C THR A 69 2.10 1.22 4.02
N LEU A 70 2.49 0.83 5.23
CA LEU A 70 3.66 -0.03 5.41
C LEU A 70 3.41 -1.41 4.82
N LEU A 71 2.25 -1.98 5.08
CA LEU A 71 1.90 -3.28 4.54
C LEU A 71 1.91 -3.26 3.02
N LEU A 72 1.36 -2.21 2.42
CA LEU A 72 1.32 -2.08 0.97
C LEU A 72 2.71 -1.89 0.36
N ASP A 73 3.59 -1.14 1.03
CA ASP A 73 4.96 -0.96 0.55
C ASP A 73 5.71 -2.29 0.55
N GLU A 74 5.57 -3.08 1.62
CA GLU A 74 6.23 -4.37 1.69
C GLU A 74 5.62 -5.36 0.71
N LEU A 75 4.30 -5.33 0.54
CA LEU A 75 3.62 -6.19 -0.41
C LEU A 75 4.06 -5.89 -1.83
N HIS A 76 4.14 -4.62 -2.18
CA HIS A 76 4.60 -4.19 -3.49
C HIS A 76 6.04 -4.65 -3.74
N TYR A 77 6.88 -4.53 -2.74
CA TYR A 77 8.27 -4.93 -2.85
C TYR A 77 8.43 -6.42 -3.17
N VAL A 78 7.63 -7.28 -2.55
CA VAL A 78 7.75 -8.72 -2.76
C VAL A 78 6.98 -9.22 -3.97
N GLU A 79 5.91 -8.55 -4.38
CA GLU A 79 5.09 -8.99 -5.51
C GLU A 79 5.56 -8.46 -6.85
N ARG A 80 6.23 -7.31 -6.88
CA ARG A 80 6.64 -6.71 -8.15
C ARG A 80 7.66 -7.58 -8.86
N ASP A 81 7.65 -7.49 -10.18
CA ASP A 81 8.66 -8.14 -11.00
C ASP A 81 9.37 -7.08 -11.84
N ASP A 82 10.16 -7.48 -12.82
CA ASP A 82 10.95 -6.55 -13.62
C ASP A 82 10.11 -5.77 -14.64
N ASP A 83 8.89 -6.22 -14.89
CA ASP A 83 7.99 -5.56 -15.82
C ASP A 83 7.14 -4.51 -15.12
N ALA A 84 6.29 -3.83 -15.84
CA ALA A 84 5.40 -2.84 -15.25
C ALA A 84 4.45 -3.55 -14.27
N PHE A 85 4.40 -3.06 -13.05
CA PHE A 85 3.61 -3.69 -12.00
C PHE A 85 2.95 -2.65 -11.11
N LEU A 86 1.69 -2.90 -10.76
CA LEU A 86 0.89 -2.02 -9.94
C LEU A 86 0.34 -2.78 -8.75
N THR A 87 0.52 -2.24 -7.55
CA THR A 87 -0.11 -2.76 -6.34
C THR A 87 -1.16 -1.77 -5.88
N VAL A 88 -2.36 -2.27 -5.64
CA VAL A 88 -3.51 -1.43 -5.27
C VAL A 88 -4.08 -1.91 -3.95
N GLY A 89 -4.16 -1.02 -2.98
CA GLY A 89 -4.87 -1.28 -1.74
C GLY A 89 -6.21 -0.56 -1.77
N VAL A 90 -7.29 -1.28 -1.49
CA VAL A 90 -8.63 -0.73 -1.58
C VAL A 90 -9.29 -0.74 -0.21
N GLY A 91 -9.55 0.43 0.34
CA GLY A 91 -10.28 0.60 1.59
C GLY A 91 -11.73 1.00 1.35
N MET A 92 -12.39 1.49 2.38
CA MET A 92 -13.80 1.88 2.28
C MET A 92 -14.01 3.15 1.47
N ASP A 93 -13.09 4.10 1.59
CA ASP A 93 -13.18 5.39 0.92
C ASP A 93 -11.82 5.87 0.41
N GLU A 94 -10.81 5.03 0.42
CA GLU A 94 -9.47 5.36 -0.03
C GLU A 94 -8.86 4.22 -0.83
N LEU A 95 -8.05 4.59 -1.83
CA LEU A 95 -7.23 3.67 -2.59
C LEU A 95 -5.80 4.09 -2.45
N TYR A 96 -4.90 3.13 -2.38
CA TYR A 96 -3.46 3.38 -2.35
C TYR A 96 -2.82 2.69 -3.54
N LEU A 97 -1.96 3.41 -4.25
CA LEU A 97 -1.28 2.89 -5.43
C LEU A 97 0.22 2.85 -5.21
N ARG A 98 0.82 1.74 -5.61
CA ARG A 98 2.28 1.60 -5.66
C ARG A 98 2.63 1.05 -7.03
N SER A 99 3.58 1.65 -7.70
CA SER A 99 3.94 1.27 -9.07
C SER A 99 5.44 1.04 -9.19
N SER A 100 5.83 0.07 -10.01
CA SER A 100 7.24 -0.18 -10.31
C SER A 100 7.82 0.86 -11.25
N GLN A 101 6.96 1.65 -11.91
CA GLN A 101 7.38 2.70 -12.82
C GLN A 101 6.68 4.01 -12.42
N PRO A 102 7.21 5.15 -12.85
CA PRO A 102 6.59 6.43 -12.49
C PRO A 102 5.12 6.50 -12.88
N LEU A 103 4.30 6.98 -11.96
CA LEU A 103 2.87 7.05 -12.14
C LEU A 103 2.38 8.43 -11.68
N ASP A 104 1.66 9.12 -12.55
CA ASP A 104 1.06 10.41 -12.21
C ASP A 104 -0.30 10.15 -11.56
N VAL A 105 -0.32 10.13 -10.25
CA VAL A 105 -1.52 9.80 -9.47
C VAL A 105 -2.64 10.80 -9.71
N ARG A 106 -2.31 12.06 -9.90
CA ARG A 106 -3.33 13.07 -10.17
C ARG A 106 -4.02 12.81 -11.52
N ALA A 107 -3.25 12.48 -12.54
CA ALA A 107 -3.82 12.16 -13.85
C ALA A 107 -4.66 10.88 -13.78
N VAL A 108 -4.23 9.91 -12.97
CA VAL A 108 -5.02 8.69 -12.74
C VAL A 108 -6.36 9.05 -12.10
N ALA A 109 -6.34 9.90 -11.07
CA ALA A 109 -7.56 10.30 -10.38
C ALA A 109 -8.49 11.08 -11.31
N ASP A 110 -7.94 11.99 -12.12
CA ASP A 110 -8.74 12.77 -13.05
C ASP A 110 -9.40 11.89 -14.11
N ALA A 111 -8.67 10.92 -14.66
CA ALA A 111 -9.21 9.98 -15.63
C ALA A 111 -10.28 9.08 -15.00
N ALA A 112 -10.04 8.64 -13.77
CA ALA A 112 -11.01 7.81 -13.06
C ALA A 112 -12.28 8.60 -12.75
N ALA A 113 -12.14 9.87 -12.37
CA ALA A 113 -13.28 10.73 -12.10
C ALA A 113 -14.13 10.94 -13.36
N ALA A 114 -13.48 11.05 -14.51
CA ALA A 114 -14.21 11.19 -15.77
C ALA A 114 -14.94 9.89 -16.14
N ALA A 115 -14.33 8.74 -15.86
CA ALA A 115 -14.92 7.45 -16.20
C ALA A 115 -16.02 7.02 -15.23
N ALA A 116 -15.92 7.43 -13.98
CA ALA A 116 -16.90 7.09 -12.94
C ALA A 116 -17.25 8.32 -12.11
N PRO A 117 -18.01 9.26 -12.69
CA PRO A 117 -18.34 10.51 -11.99
C PRO A 117 -19.07 10.28 -10.66
N GLU A 118 -19.84 9.22 -10.57
CA GLU A 118 -20.59 8.92 -9.36
C GLU A 118 -19.69 8.55 -8.17
N ALA A 119 -18.46 8.19 -8.42
CA ALA A 119 -17.54 7.78 -7.35
C ALA A 119 -16.78 8.96 -6.74
N ASP A 120 -16.85 10.13 -7.35
CA ASP A 120 -16.19 11.34 -6.85
C ASP A 120 -14.73 11.12 -6.49
N VAL A 121 -13.96 10.62 -7.43
CA VAL A 121 -12.57 10.24 -7.21
C VAL A 121 -11.68 11.47 -7.18
N THR A 122 -10.82 11.58 -6.17
CA THR A 122 -9.94 12.73 -5.99
C THR A 122 -8.58 12.28 -5.46
N ALA A 123 -7.50 12.78 -6.04
CA ALA A 123 -6.16 12.50 -5.53
C ALA A 123 -5.89 13.30 -4.28
N ARG A 124 -5.27 12.65 -3.28
CA ARG A 124 -4.90 13.30 -2.04
C ARG A 124 -3.43 13.00 -1.74
N GLY A 125 -2.62 14.02 -1.74
CA GLY A 125 -1.20 13.86 -1.45
C GLY A 125 -0.45 13.30 -2.64
N ILE A 126 0.47 14.06 -3.17
CA ILE A 126 1.18 13.69 -4.39
C ILE A 126 2.11 12.53 -4.16
N ARG A 127 2.71 12.43 -2.98
CA ARG A 127 3.75 11.45 -2.72
C ARG A 127 3.26 10.10 -2.22
N GLU A 128 2.05 10.05 -1.71
CA GLU A 128 1.57 8.85 -1.04
C GLU A 128 0.80 7.91 -1.94
N GLY A 129 0.50 8.32 -3.15
CA GLY A 129 -0.30 7.51 -4.06
C GLY A 129 -1.68 7.24 -3.52
N ARG A 130 -2.24 8.19 -2.76
CA ARG A 130 -3.54 8.00 -2.13
C ARG A 130 -4.62 8.71 -2.92
N ILE A 131 -5.70 7.99 -3.15
CA ILE A 131 -6.87 8.51 -3.85
C ILE A 131 -8.09 8.30 -2.96
N GLU A 132 -8.92 9.33 -2.82
CA GLU A 132 -10.17 9.23 -2.07
C GLU A 132 -11.34 9.10 -3.01
N PHE A 133 -12.38 8.42 -2.57
CA PHE A 133 -13.59 8.27 -3.36
C PHE A 133 -14.81 8.23 -2.43
N LEU A 134 -15.99 8.35 -3.01
CA LEU A 134 -17.23 8.37 -2.24
C LEU A 134 -17.51 6.97 -1.67
N SER A 135 -17.68 6.90 -0.36
CA SER A 135 -18.01 5.65 0.31
C SER A 135 -19.31 5.08 -0.29
N GLY A 136 -19.32 3.80 -0.53
CA GLY A 136 -20.44 3.16 -1.21
C GLY A 136 -20.28 3.04 -2.72
N ARG A 137 -19.24 3.66 -3.30
CA ARG A 137 -18.94 3.55 -4.73
C ARG A 137 -17.62 2.83 -4.97
N ARG A 138 -17.28 1.93 -4.06
CA ARG A 138 -15.99 1.27 -4.05
C ARG A 138 -15.68 0.49 -5.33
N ALA A 139 -16.62 -0.27 -5.82
CA ALA A 139 -16.38 -1.09 -7.01
C ALA A 139 -16.11 -0.21 -8.25
N ALA A 140 -16.90 0.84 -8.43
CA ALA A 140 -16.73 1.75 -9.55
C ALA A 140 -15.41 2.51 -9.46
N ALA A 141 -15.06 2.99 -8.27
CA ALA A 141 -13.80 3.71 -8.04
C ALA A 141 -12.60 2.80 -8.30
N ARG A 142 -12.64 1.59 -7.77
CA ARG A 142 -11.55 0.63 -7.93
C ARG A 142 -11.27 0.35 -9.40
N GLU A 143 -12.29 -0.01 -10.17
CA GLU A 143 -12.09 -0.37 -11.57
C GLU A 143 -11.66 0.83 -12.41
N ALA A 144 -12.22 2.00 -12.16
CA ALA A 144 -11.85 3.20 -12.90
C ALA A 144 -10.40 3.60 -12.63
N VAL A 145 -9.96 3.52 -11.38
CA VAL A 145 -8.59 3.86 -10.99
C VAL A 145 -7.59 2.85 -11.57
N ILE A 146 -7.90 1.56 -11.48
CA ILE A 146 -7.04 0.51 -12.02
C ILE A 146 -6.87 0.67 -13.53
N GLU A 147 -7.97 0.89 -14.25
CA GLU A 147 -7.90 1.08 -15.69
C GLU A 147 -7.09 2.30 -16.07
N ALA A 148 -7.28 3.41 -15.37
CA ALA A 148 -6.53 4.63 -15.63
C ALA A 148 -5.03 4.45 -15.37
N ALA A 149 -4.68 3.75 -14.29
CA ALA A 149 -3.28 3.48 -13.97
C ALA A 149 -2.64 2.54 -15.01
N ILE A 150 -3.34 1.50 -15.41
CA ILE A 150 -2.86 0.58 -16.44
C ILE A 150 -2.61 1.33 -17.74
N ALA A 151 -3.49 2.25 -18.11
CA ALA A 151 -3.33 3.02 -19.33
C ALA A 151 -2.05 3.86 -19.31
N GLN A 152 -1.66 4.37 -18.15
CA GLN A 152 -0.39 5.10 -18.05
C GLN A 152 0.81 4.16 -18.11
N LEU A 153 0.70 2.96 -17.60
CA LEU A 153 1.82 2.04 -17.49
C LEU A 153 2.00 1.16 -18.74
N SER A 154 1.03 1.17 -19.62
CA SER A 154 1.07 0.33 -20.83
C SER A 154 1.90 0.92 -21.95
#